data_5753b6f7424b24a5956687806b80d089
#
_entry.id   5753b6f7424b24a5956687806b80d089
#
_cell.length_a   1.000
_cell.length_b   1.000
_cell.length_c   1.000
_cell.angle_alpha   90.00
_cell.angle_beta   90.00
_cell.angle_gamma   90.00
#
_symmetry.space_group_name_H-M   'P 1'
#
loop_
_entity.id
_entity.type
_entity.pdbx_description
1 polymer ?
#
loop_
_entity_poly.entity_id
_entity_poly.type
_entity_poly.pdbx_seq_one_letter_code
_entity_poly.pdbx_strand_id
1 'polypeptide(L)'
;MELFLNTFYFLGDVPNDLVGFTFFIGTMAMMAASVFFFLSLNAVDAKWRNSILVSGLITFIAAVHYNYMRDVDPGDTTFFRYVDWILTVPLMCVEFYLILKVAGATKSMMWKLILWSTVMLVTGFFGEFNGGSALGLGPAMWGLLSGAAYFYIAYMVWFGEAKKLAVSAGGAVEKAHNTLAWFVLVGWAIYPLGYMLGTEGWYSGLNDIVSLCLLYTSDAADDSQCV
;
A
#
# COMPACT_ATOMS: atom_id res chain seq x y z
N MET A 1 19.27 31.32 -10.49
CA MET A 1 18.10 31.08 -11.36
C MET A 1 18.10 29.66 -11.89
N GLU A 2 19.23 29.11 -12.36
CA GLU A 2 19.32 27.71 -12.81
C GLU A 2 19.05 26.67 -11.69
N LEU A 3 19.52 26.91 -10.46
CA LEU A 3 19.25 26.03 -9.34
C LEU A 3 17.76 26.00 -8.98
N PHE A 4 17.07 27.12 -9.14
CA PHE A 4 15.61 27.23 -8.90
C PHE A 4 14.84 26.53 -10.02
N LEU A 5 15.25 26.68 -11.27
CA LEU A 5 14.67 25.97 -12.42
C LEU A 5 14.90 24.46 -12.31
N ASN A 6 16.11 24.00 -11.93
CA ASN A 6 16.40 22.59 -11.72
C ASN A 6 15.59 21.96 -10.58
N THR A 7 15.20 22.75 -9.58
CA THR A 7 14.30 22.26 -8.51
C THR A 7 12.89 22.03 -9.04
N PHE A 8 12.42 22.83 -10.01
CA PHE A 8 11.15 22.60 -10.70
C PHE A 8 11.19 21.44 -11.70
N TYR A 9 12.34 21.13 -12.29
CA TYR A 9 12.52 19.93 -13.11
C TYR A 9 12.30 18.63 -12.34
N PHE A 10 12.52 18.61 -11.03
CA PHE A 10 12.21 17.47 -10.18
C PHE A 10 10.69 17.17 -10.12
N LEU A 11 9.86 18.19 -10.25
CA LEU A 11 8.41 18.02 -10.29
C LEU A 11 7.87 17.68 -11.69
N GLY A 12 8.71 17.84 -12.74
CA GLY A 12 8.32 17.60 -14.14
C GLY A 12 7.20 18.50 -14.63
N ASP A 13 6.76 18.29 -15.85
CA ASP A 13 5.57 18.96 -16.40
C ASP A 13 4.31 18.35 -15.80
N VAL A 14 3.25 19.15 -15.64
CA VAL A 14 1.93 18.64 -15.24
C VAL A 14 1.41 17.74 -16.35
N PRO A 15 1.16 16.44 -16.08
CA PRO A 15 0.69 15.52 -17.11
C PRO A 15 -0.63 15.98 -17.72
N ASN A 16 -0.78 15.79 -19.04
CA ASN A 16 -2.01 16.11 -19.75
C ASN A 16 -3.03 14.96 -19.76
N ASP A 17 -2.63 13.78 -19.24
CA ASP A 17 -3.49 12.62 -19.10
C ASP A 17 -3.99 12.48 -17.65
N LEU A 18 -5.13 11.79 -17.49
CA LEU A 18 -5.77 11.63 -16.18
C LEU A 18 -4.91 10.82 -15.22
N VAL A 19 -4.24 9.78 -15.69
CA VAL A 19 -3.42 8.87 -14.90
C VAL A 19 -2.22 9.62 -14.33
N GLY A 20 -1.41 10.23 -15.18
CA GLY A 20 -0.27 11.03 -14.75
C GLY A 20 -0.67 12.19 -13.84
N PHE A 21 -1.85 12.82 -14.06
CA PHE A 21 -2.37 13.85 -13.17
C PHE A 21 -2.71 13.31 -11.78
N THR A 22 -3.29 12.09 -11.66
CA THR A 22 -3.54 11.47 -10.37
C THR A 22 -2.25 11.12 -9.62
N PHE A 23 -1.23 10.64 -10.32
CA PHE A 23 0.11 10.44 -9.73
C PHE A 23 0.73 11.76 -9.26
N PHE A 24 0.58 12.84 -10.04
CA PHE A 24 1.05 14.15 -9.63
C PHE A 24 0.37 14.61 -8.32
N ILE A 25 -0.95 14.55 -8.24
CA ILE A 25 -1.70 14.91 -7.02
C ILE A 25 -1.29 14.01 -5.84
N GLY A 26 -1.17 12.70 -6.07
CA GLY A 26 -0.72 11.73 -5.07
C GLY A 26 0.69 12.07 -4.53
N THR A 27 1.64 12.36 -5.43
CA THR A 27 3.00 12.79 -5.07
C THR A 27 2.97 14.02 -4.16
N MET A 28 2.22 15.06 -4.56
CA MET A 28 2.14 16.30 -3.81
C MET A 28 1.51 16.10 -2.42
N ALA A 29 0.44 15.31 -2.35
CA ALA A 29 -0.24 15.00 -1.09
C ALA A 29 0.67 14.22 -0.13
N MET A 30 1.38 13.19 -0.63
CA MET A 30 2.29 12.38 0.18
C MET A 30 3.55 13.14 0.60
N MET A 31 4.10 14.00 -0.26
CA MET A 31 5.20 14.89 0.13
C MET A 31 4.76 15.85 1.25
N ALA A 32 3.60 16.48 1.11
CA ALA A 32 3.07 17.36 2.14
C ALA A 32 2.85 16.62 3.47
N ALA A 33 2.28 15.41 3.43
CA ALA A 33 2.10 14.55 4.60
C ALA A 33 3.45 14.17 5.23
N SER A 34 4.44 13.79 4.43
CA SER A 34 5.79 13.44 4.89
C SER A 34 6.44 14.62 5.63
N VAL A 35 6.42 15.81 5.05
CA VAL A 35 6.93 17.04 5.69
C VAL A 35 6.19 17.32 6.99
N PHE A 36 4.87 17.21 6.99
CA PHE A 36 4.05 17.39 8.20
C PHE A 36 4.46 16.40 9.30
N PHE A 37 4.64 15.11 9.01
CA PHE A 37 5.05 14.12 9.99
C PHE A 37 6.44 14.41 10.55
N PHE A 38 7.42 14.72 9.69
CA PHE A 38 8.78 15.01 10.16
C PHE A 38 8.84 16.29 11.02
N LEU A 39 8.12 17.34 10.67
CA LEU A 39 8.03 18.55 11.48
C LEU A 39 7.31 18.30 12.81
N SER A 40 6.36 17.34 12.85
CA SER A 40 5.59 17.02 14.05
C SER A 40 6.36 16.18 15.08
N LEU A 41 7.54 15.63 14.75
CA LEU A 41 8.29 14.73 15.64
C LEU A 41 8.60 15.32 17.01
N ASN A 42 8.84 16.63 17.08
CA ASN A 42 9.15 17.33 18.33
C ASN A 42 7.90 17.82 19.08
N ALA A 43 6.74 17.82 18.42
CA ALA A 43 5.47 18.26 18.99
C ALA A 43 4.68 17.15 19.68
N VAL A 44 5.10 15.88 19.50
CA VAL A 44 4.41 14.71 20.06
C VAL A 44 5.18 14.12 21.22
N ASP A 45 4.46 13.43 22.12
CA ASP A 45 5.06 12.67 23.22
C ASP A 45 6.12 11.67 22.70
N ALA A 46 7.20 11.50 23.47
CA ALA A 46 8.31 10.63 23.10
C ALA A 46 7.89 9.19 22.75
N LYS A 47 6.81 8.68 23.39
CA LYS A 47 6.27 7.33 23.14
C LYS A 47 5.70 7.16 21.73
N TRP A 48 5.27 8.24 21.06
CA TRP A 48 4.66 8.23 19.71
C TRP A 48 5.61 8.66 18.58
N ARG A 49 6.80 9.19 18.93
CA ARG A 49 7.75 9.70 17.92
C ARG A 49 8.13 8.68 16.87
N ASN A 50 8.33 7.41 17.29
CA ASN A 50 8.67 6.37 16.33
C ASN A 50 7.52 6.04 15.38
N SER A 51 6.27 6.10 15.83
CA SER A 51 5.10 5.92 14.96
C SER A 51 5.03 7.06 13.93
N ILE A 52 5.12 8.31 14.37
CA ILE A 52 5.14 9.47 13.48
C ILE A 52 6.32 9.41 12.48
N LEU A 53 7.51 8.96 12.94
CA LEU A 53 8.66 8.78 12.06
C LEU A 53 8.37 7.74 10.98
N VAL A 54 7.79 6.59 11.34
CA VAL A 54 7.45 5.52 10.40
C VAL A 54 6.40 6.00 9.39
N SER A 55 5.35 6.70 9.83
CA SER A 55 4.35 7.31 8.94
C SER A 55 4.99 8.30 7.95
N GLY A 56 5.95 9.11 8.42
CA GLY A 56 6.73 10.03 7.57
C GLY A 56 7.58 9.29 6.54
N LEU A 57 8.20 8.17 6.92
CA LEU A 57 8.99 7.35 5.99
C LEU A 57 8.10 6.67 4.94
N ILE A 58 6.96 6.10 5.33
CA ILE A 58 6.01 5.49 4.40
C ILE A 58 5.58 6.51 3.35
N THR A 59 5.10 7.67 3.77
CA THR A 59 4.62 8.72 2.85
C THR A 59 5.74 9.28 1.99
N PHE A 60 6.96 9.38 2.50
CA PHE A 60 8.13 9.82 1.72
C PHE A 60 8.51 8.82 0.64
N ILE A 61 8.61 7.53 0.98
CA ILE A 61 8.94 6.46 0.03
C ILE A 61 7.88 6.41 -1.08
N ALA A 62 6.60 6.42 -0.69
CA ALA A 62 5.50 6.43 -1.65
C ALA A 62 5.52 7.67 -2.56
N ALA A 63 5.77 8.87 -2.01
CA ALA A 63 5.88 10.08 -2.82
C ALA A 63 6.95 10.00 -3.90
N VAL A 64 8.12 9.43 -3.57
CA VAL A 64 9.22 9.23 -4.54
C VAL A 64 8.81 8.26 -5.64
N HIS A 65 8.18 7.12 -5.29
CA HIS A 65 7.74 6.13 -6.28
C HIS A 65 6.62 6.66 -7.17
N TYR A 66 5.65 7.37 -6.62
CA TYR A 66 4.57 8.00 -7.41
C TYR A 66 5.11 9.06 -8.38
N ASN A 67 6.12 9.84 -7.96
CA ASN A 67 6.79 10.77 -8.87
C ASN A 67 7.48 10.03 -10.02
N TYR A 68 8.07 8.85 -9.75
CA TYR A 68 8.70 8.02 -10.78
C TYR A 68 7.68 7.37 -11.72
N MET A 69 6.61 6.79 -11.16
CA MET A 69 5.57 6.11 -11.93
C MET A 69 4.77 7.05 -12.85
N ARG A 70 4.74 8.34 -12.52
CA ARG A 70 4.11 9.35 -13.35
C ARG A 70 4.67 9.42 -14.78
N ASP A 71 5.97 9.19 -14.91
CA ASP A 71 6.73 9.36 -16.15
C ASP A 71 7.02 8.01 -16.85
N VAL A 72 6.50 6.90 -16.33
CA VAL A 72 6.69 5.55 -16.85
C VAL A 72 5.42 5.11 -17.59
N ASP A 73 5.60 4.35 -18.68
CA ASP A 73 4.45 3.76 -19.39
C ASP A 73 3.62 2.89 -18.44
N PRO A 74 2.28 2.99 -18.48
CA PRO A 74 1.40 2.27 -17.55
C PRO A 74 1.68 0.77 -17.43
N GLY A 75 2.06 0.10 -18.53
CA GLY A 75 2.40 -1.33 -18.55
C GLY A 75 3.67 -1.70 -17.78
N ASP A 76 4.57 -0.75 -17.52
CA ASP A 76 5.86 -0.97 -16.86
C ASP A 76 5.84 -0.60 -15.36
N THR A 77 4.72 -0.12 -14.84
CA THR A 77 4.61 0.34 -13.46
C THR A 77 4.58 -0.78 -12.44
N THR A 78 4.22 -2.01 -12.82
CA THR A 78 4.10 -3.16 -11.90
C THR A 78 5.35 -3.35 -11.04
N PHE A 79 6.54 -3.32 -11.64
CA PHE A 79 7.78 -3.46 -10.89
C PHE A 79 7.96 -2.37 -9.84
N PHE A 80 7.72 -1.11 -10.21
CA PHE A 80 7.87 0.03 -9.29
C PHE A 80 6.86 0.00 -8.15
N ARG A 81 5.61 -0.43 -8.41
CA ARG A 81 4.58 -0.62 -7.38
C ARG A 81 5.03 -1.65 -6.34
N TYR A 82 5.52 -2.80 -6.78
CA TYR A 82 5.97 -3.83 -5.85
C TYR A 82 7.24 -3.44 -5.09
N VAL A 83 8.15 -2.66 -5.69
CA VAL A 83 9.30 -2.08 -4.97
C VAL A 83 8.83 -1.11 -3.89
N ASP A 84 7.85 -0.26 -4.17
CA ASP A 84 7.25 0.61 -3.15
C ASP A 84 6.62 -0.21 -2.03
N TRP A 85 5.75 -1.14 -2.36
CA TRP A 85 4.99 -1.92 -1.38
C TRP A 85 5.88 -2.82 -0.50
N ILE A 86 6.94 -3.41 -1.05
CA ILE A 86 7.86 -4.23 -0.24
C ILE A 86 8.62 -3.40 0.79
N LEU A 87 8.72 -2.10 0.60
CA LEU A 87 9.30 -1.16 1.55
C LEU A 87 8.25 -0.59 2.51
N THR A 88 7.09 -0.16 2.00
CA THR A 88 6.08 0.58 2.77
C THR A 88 5.17 -0.32 3.59
N VAL A 89 4.75 -1.49 3.08
CA VAL A 89 3.82 -2.38 3.77
C VAL A 89 4.42 -3.00 5.05
N PRO A 90 5.68 -3.47 5.08
CA PRO A 90 6.31 -3.88 6.33
C PRO A 90 6.44 -2.74 7.35
N LEU A 91 6.69 -1.50 6.91
CA LEU A 91 6.69 -0.34 7.79
C LEU A 91 5.32 -0.09 8.41
N MET A 92 4.24 -0.27 7.65
CA MET A 92 2.87 -0.21 8.20
C MET A 92 2.62 -1.31 9.25
N CYS A 93 3.17 -2.51 9.06
CA CYS A 93 3.13 -3.57 10.09
C CYS A 93 3.89 -3.17 11.35
N VAL A 94 5.03 -2.47 11.21
CA VAL A 94 5.77 -1.87 12.35
C VAL A 94 4.91 -0.82 13.04
N GLU A 95 4.16 -0.02 12.30
CA GLU A 95 3.28 1.01 12.86
C GLU A 95 2.17 0.40 13.74
N PHE A 96 1.51 -0.68 13.31
CA PHE A 96 0.59 -1.44 14.17
C PHE A 96 1.24 -1.85 15.48
N TYR A 97 2.46 -2.37 15.43
CA TYR A 97 3.19 -2.74 16.64
C TYR A 97 3.50 -1.52 17.53
N LEU A 98 3.94 -0.41 16.95
CA LEU A 98 4.31 0.79 17.72
C LEU A 98 3.10 1.39 18.44
N ILE A 99 1.94 1.44 17.78
CA ILE A 99 0.68 1.91 18.38
C ILE A 99 0.26 0.98 19.52
N LEU A 100 0.34 -0.35 19.32
CA LEU A 100 -0.08 -1.34 20.30
C LEU A 100 0.97 -1.65 21.36
N LYS A 101 2.19 -1.13 21.21
CA LYS A 101 3.29 -1.37 22.17
C LYS A 101 2.94 -0.90 23.58
N VAL A 102 2.18 0.19 23.70
CA VAL A 102 1.70 0.69 25.01
C VAL A 102 0.71 -0.26 25.68
N ALA A 103 0.07 -1.14 24.90
CA ALA A 103 -0.84 -2.20 25.37
C ALA A 103 -0.14 -3.56 25.57
N GLY A 104 1.18 -3.61 25.42
CA GLY A 104 1.96 -4.83 25.60
C GLY A 104 2.15 -5.68 24.35
N ALA A 105 2.01 -5.09 23.14
CA ALA A 105 2.29 -5.82 21.91
C ALA A 105 3.71 -6.39 21.86
N THR A 106 3.83 -7.61 21.36
CA THR A 106 5.09 -8.33 21.30
C THR A 106 5.78 -8.14 19.96
N LYS A 107 7.12 -8.22 19.93
CA LYS A 107 7.86 -8.25 18.66
C LYS A 107 7.47 -9.46 17.80
N SER A 108 7.03 -10.57 18.41
CA SER A 108 6.53 -11.74 17.67
C SER A 108 5.31 -11.40 16.83
N MET A 109 4.36 -10.63 17.36
CA MET A 109 3.20 -10.14 16.58
C MET A 109 3.66 -9.29 15.38
N MET A 110 4.57 -8.35 15.60
CA MET A 110 5.14 -7.52 14.53
C MET A 110 5.75 -8.37 13.41
N TRP A 111 6.62 -9.33 13.77
CA TRP A 111 7.28 -10.19 12.78
C TRP A 111 6.32 -11.11 12.03
N LYS A 112 5.24 -11.56 12.67
CA LYS A 112 4.18 -12.32 11.99
C LYS A 112 3.49 -11.45 10.93
N LEU A 113 3.13 -10.20 11.26
CA LEU A 113 2.54 -9.27 10.29
C LEU A 113 3.49 -8.99 9.13
N ILE A 114 4.77 -8.72 9.40
CA ILE A 114 5.80 -8.49 8.38
C ILE A 114 5.96 -9.73 7.49
N LEU A 115 6.05 -10.91 8.06
CA LEU A 115 6.21 -12.16 7.30
C LEU A 115 5.04 -12.38 6.34
N TRP A 116 3.80 -12.28 6.84
CA TRP A 116 2.63 -12.51 6.01
C TRP A 116 2.39 -11.41 4.96
N SER A 117 2.73 -10.17 5.28
CA SER A 117 2.71 -9.10 4.28
C SER A 117 3.76 -9.32 3.18
N THR A 118 4.95 -9.78 3.55
CA THR A 118 5.98 -10.14 2.56
C THR A 118 5.53 -11.32 1.68
N VAL A 119 4.94 -12.36 2.27
CA VAL A 119 4.37 -13.49 1.51
C VAL A 119 3.29 -13.00 0.54
N MET A 120 2.37 -12.15 1.00
CA MET A 120 1.32 -11.55 0.17
C MET A 120 1.91 -10.82 -1.04
N LEU A 121 2.90 -9.96 -0.82
CA LEU A 121 3.51 -9.15 -1.87
C LEU A 121 4.33 -10.00 -2.85
N VAL A 122 5.13 -10.92 -2.36
CA VAL A 122 5.96 -11.80 -3.22
C VAL A 122 5.07 -12.68 -4.10
N THR A 123 4.03 -13.28 -3.54
CA THR A 123 3.10 -14.11 -4.33
C THR A 123 2.27 -13.27 -5.30
N GLY A 124 1.86 -12.05 -4.91
CA GLY A 124 1.19 -11.10 -5.78
C GLY A 124 2.07 -10.71 -6.97
N PHE A 125 3.34 -10.36 -6.70
CA PHE A 125 4.29 -10.03 -7.75
C PHE A 125 4.45 -11.15 -8.79
N PHE A 126 4.64 -12.40 -8.35
CA PHE A 126 4.74 -13.52 -9.28
C PHE A 126 3.44 -13.75 -10.06
N GLY A 127 2.30 -13.36 -9.54
CA GLY A 127 1.02 -13.43 -10.24
C GLY A 127 0.90 -12.42 -11.37
N GLU A 128 1.37 -11.20 -11.16
CA GLU A 128 1.33 -10.13 -12.17
C GLU A 128 2.51 -10.20 -13.14
N PHE A 129 3.69 -10.58 -12.65
CA PHE A 129 4.90 -10.62 -13.46
C PHE A 129 4.83 -11.74 -14.51
N ASN A 130 5.07 -11.39 -15.77
CA ASN A 130 5.05 -12.32 -16.92
C ASN A 130 3.79 -13.20 -17.01
N GLY A 131 2.62 -12.65 -16.70
CA GLY A 131 1.35 -13.36 -16.75
C GLY A 131 1.27 -14.56 -15.79
N GLY A 132 1.97 -14.51 -14.66
CA GLY A 132 1.93 -15.53 -13.63
C GLY A 132 2.56 -16.87 -14.00
N SER A 133 3.39 -16.93 -15.05
CA SER A 133 3.99 -18.17 -15.56
C SER A 133 5.10 -18.75 -14.67
N ALA A 134 5.48 -18.05 -13.59
CA ALA A 134 6.51 -18.50 -12.67
C ALA A 134 6.15 -19.86 -12.05
N LEU A 135 7.14 -20.77 -11.99
CA LEU A 135 7.02 -22.13 -11.43
C LEU A 135 5.88 -22.98 -12.03
N GLY A 136 5.37 -22.63 -13.21
CA GLY A 136 4.26 -23.37 -13.85
C GLY A 136 2.90 -23.16 -13.15
N LEU A 137 2.81 -22.25 -12.20
CA LEU A 137 1.54 -21.83 -11.58
C LEU A 137 0.92 -20.73 -12.43
N GLY A 138 -0.38 -20.80 -12.66
CA GLY A 138 -1.10 -19.74 -13.36
C GLY A 138 -1.34 -18.50 -12.47
N PRO A 139 -1.71 -17.34 -13.05
CA PRO A 139 -1.95 -16.11 -12.31
C PRO A 139 -3.03 -16.26 -11.23
N ALA A 140 -4.07 -17.05 -11.49
CA ALA A 140 -5.13 -17.32 -10.52
C ALA A 140 -4.62 -18.03 -9.25
N MET A 141 -3.66 -18.96 -9.37
CA MET A 141 -3.09 -19.64 -8.20
C MET A 141 -2.22 -18.69 -7.37
N TRP A 142 -1.42 -17.86 -8.02
CA TRP A 142 -0.63 -16.83 -7.34
C TRP A 142 -1.53 -15.82 -6.62
N GLY A 143 -2.60 -15.37 -7.28
CA GLY A 143 -3.61 -14.50 -6.68
C GLY A 143 -4.31 -15.13 -5.46
N LEU A 144 -4.62 -16.45 -5.53
CA LEU A 144 -5.18 -17.18 -4.39
C LEU A 144 -4.22 -17.20 -3.19
N LEU A 145 -2.93 -17.46 -3.42
CA LEU A 145 -1.91 -17.47 -2.35
C LEU A 145 -1.74 -16.08 -1.72
N SER A 146 -1.68 -15.04 -2.55
CA SER A 146 -1.61 -13.66 -2.10
C SER A 146 -2.86 -13.25 -1.31
N GLY A 147 -4.05 -13.58 -1.83
CA GLY A 147 -5.32 -13.33 -1.16
C GLY A 147 -5.45 -14.05 0.18
N ALA A 148 -5.00 -15.32 0.27
CA ALA A 148 -5.00 -16.06 1.53
C ALA A 148 -4.11 -15.39 2.59
N ALA A 149 -2.91 -14.92 2.20
CA ALA A 149 -2.03 -14.18 3.09
C ALA A 149 -2.67 -12.85 3.53
N TYR A 150 -3.32 -12.12 2.63
CA TYR A 150 -4.07 -10.90 2.95
C TYR A 150 -5.19 -11.18 3.97
N PHE A 151 -6.03 -12.18 3.75
CA PHE A 151 -7.12 -12.51 4.69
C PHE A 151 -6.59 -12.94 6.05
N TYR A 152 -5.43 -13.58 6.10
CA TYR A 152 -4.80 -13.91 7.37
C TYR A 152 -4.32 -12.64 8.12
N ILE A 153 -3.73 -11.67 7.43
CA ILE A 153 -3.38 -10.37 8.02
C ILE A 153 -4.65 -9.66 8.54
N ALA A 154 -5.69 -9.61 7.72
CA ALA A 154 -6.96 -9.02 8.13
C ALA A 154 -7.54 -9.71 9.38
N TYR A 155 -7.49 -11.04 9.44
CA TYR A 155 -7.89 -11.79 10.63
C TYR A 155 -7.06 -11.40 11.86
N MET A 156 -5.73 -11.33 11.74
CA MET A 156 -4.85 -10.95 12.86
C MET A 156 -5.18 -9.55 13.40
N VAL A 157 -5.48 -8.62 12.50
CA VAL A 157 -5.75 -7.21 12.84
C VAL A 157 -7.16 -7.03 13.40
N TRP A 158 -8.17 -7.73 12.88
CA TRP A 158 -9.58 -7.55 13.26
C TRP A 158 -10.06 -8.47 14.39
N PHE A 159 -9.51 -9.67 14.51
CA PHE A 159 -9.99 -10.70 15.44
C PHE A 159 -8.85 -11.29 16.31
N GLY A 160 -7.62 -11.13 15.88
CA GLY A 160 -6.45 -11.73 16.52
C GLY A 160 -5.91 -10.93 17.72
N GLU A 161 -4.62 -11.14 17.99
CA GLU A 161 -3.91 -10.54 19.11
C GLU A 161 -3.92 -9.00 19.05
N ALA A 162 -3.76 -8.42 17.86
CA ALA A 162 -3.72 -6.97 17.68
C ALA A 162 -5.03 -6.30 18.13
N LYS A 163 -6.18 -6.85 17.74
CA LYS A 163 -7.50 -6.33 18.17
C LYS A 163 -7.70 -6.43 19.68
N LYS A 164 -7.33 -7.56 20.27
CA LYS A 164 -7.46 -7.77 21.73
C LYS A 164 -6.66 -6.73 22.51
N LEU A 165 -5.43 -6.46 22.08
CA LEU A 165 -4.57 -5.44 22.67
C LEU A 165 -5.15 -4.03 22.49
N ALA A 166 -5.67 -3.70 21.31
CA ALA A 166 -6.31 -2.43 21.07
C ALA A 166 -7.50 -2.18 22.00
N VAL A 167 -8.38 -3.17 22.14
CA VAL A 167 -9.55 -3.09 23.06
C VAL A 167 -9.11 -2.96 24.50
N SER A 168 -8.07 -3.70 24.94
CA SER A 168 -7.56 -3.60 26.30
C SER A 168 -6.94 -2.24 26.64
N ALA A 169 -6.33 -1.59 25.65
CA ALA A 169 -5.80 -0.23 25.80
C ALA A 169 -6.90 0.84 25.79
N GLY A 170 -7.96 0.61 25.01
CA GLY A 170 -9.09 1.52 24.87
C GLY A 170 -8.73 2.90 24.28
N GLY A 171 -9.69 3.82 24.36
CA GLY A 171 -9.50 5.23 24.06
C GLY A 171 -8.84 5.53 22.69
N ALA A 172 -7.82 6.39 22.71
CA ALA A 172 -7.13 6.83 21.49
C ALA A 172 -6.37 5.70 20.77
N VAL A 173 -5.83 4.73 21.51
CA VAL A 173 -5.08 3.59 20.96
C VAL A 173 -6.02 2.66 20.18
N GLU A 174 -7.17 2.35 20.73
CA GLU A 174 -8.18 1.54 20.06
C GLU A 174 -8.71 2.26 18.79
N LYS A 175 -8.95 3.56 18.89
CA LYS A 175 -9.40 4.35 17.74
C LYS A 175 -8.34 4.36 16.63
N ALA A 176 -7.08 4.59 16.96
CA ALA A 176 -5.98 4.58 15.98
C ALA A 176 -5.83 3.20 15.33
N HIS A 177 -5.84 2.12 16.13
CA HIS A 177 -5.82 0.76 15.62
C HIS A 177 -6.98 0.47 14.67
N ASN A 178 -8.21 0.82 15.05
CA ASN A 178 -9.39 0.58 14.21
C ASN A 178 -9.32 1.37 12.90
N THR A 179 -8.79 2.59 12.93
CA THR A 179 -8.60 3.38 11.70
C THR A 179 -7.62 2.68 10.75
N LEU A 180 -6.45 2.26 11.25
CA LEU A 180 -5.48 1.49 10.43
C LEU A 180 -6.07 0.15 9.96
N ALA A 181 -6.83 -0.53 10.82
CA ALA A 181 -7.48 -1.79 10.47
C ALA A 181 -8.47 -1.62 9.29
N TRP A 182 -9.20 -0.51 9.24
CA TRP A 182 -10.05 -0.18 8.10
C TRP A 182 -9.25 0.09 6.83
N PHE A 183 -8.13 0.77 6.90
CA PHE A 183 -7.24 0.93 5.75
C PHE A 183 -6.73 -0.40 5.22
N VAL A 184 -6.37 -1.34 6.10
CA VAL A 184 -5.97 -2.69 5.67
C VAL A 184 -7.15 -3.44 5.05
N LEU A 185 -8.34 -3.40 5.68
CA LEU A 185 -9.48 -4.17 5.21
C LEU A 185 -10.03 -3.63 3.87
N VAL A 186 -10.24 -2.33 3.76
CA VAL A 186 -10.86 -1.72 2.58
C VAL A 186 -9.80 -1.32 1.56
N GLY A 187 -8.74 -0.61 1.99
CA GLY A 187 -7.71 -0.10 1.08
C GLY A 187 -6.93 -1.22 0.38
N TRP A 188 -6.56 -2.27 1.11
CA TRP A 188 -5.80 -3.38 0.51
C TRP A 188 -6.69 -4.41 -0.18
N ALA A 189 -7.98 -4.50 0.16
CA ALA A 189 -8.90 -5.42 -0.51
C ALA A 189 -9.11 -5.08 -1.99
N ILE A 190 -8.93 -3.83 -2.36
CA ILE A 190 -9.06 -3.35 -3.74
C ILE A 190 -8.07 -4.09 -4.67
N TYR A 191 -6.84 -4.34 -4.22
CA TYR A 191 -5.81 -4.99 -5.03
C TYR A 191 -6.10 -6.45 -5.35
N PRO A 192 -6.33 -7.36 -4.36
CA PRO A 192 -6.68 -8.74 -4.69
C PRO A 192 -8.00 -8.85 -5.44
N LEU A 193 -8.99 -7.99 -5.16
CA LEU A 193 -10.23 -7.96 -5.92
C LEU A 193 -10.01 -7.52 -7.37
N GLY A 194 -9.27 -6.44 -7.61
CA GLY A 194 -8.92 -5.97 -8.94
C GLY A 194 -8.12 -7.01 -9.71
N TYR A 195 -7.14 -7.64 -9.06
CA TYR A 195 -6.37 -8.73 -9.64
C TYR A 195 -7.25 -9.92 -10.06
N MET A 196 -8.13 -10.40 -9.16
CA MET A 196 -9.03 -11.52 -9.44
C MET A 196 -9.99 -11.21 -10.58
N LEU A 197 -10.46 -9.98 -10.68
CA LEU A 197 -11.42 -9.55 -11.70
C LEU A 197 -10.75 -9.27 -13.04
N GLY A 198 -9.49 -8.81 -13.05
CA GLY A 198 -8.71 -8.55 -14.26
C GLY A 198 -8.01 -9.78 -14.85
N THR A 199 -8.01 -10.92 -14.14
CA THR A 199 -7.31 -12.14 -14.58
C THR A 199 -8.23 -13.02 -15.42
N GLU A 200 -7.78 -13.40 -16.62
CA GLU A 200 -8.47 -14.39 -17.46
C GLU A 200 -8.53 -15.75 -16.75
N GLY A 201 -9.69 -16.36 -16.74
CA GLY A 201 -9.88 -17.70 -16.20
C GLY A 201 -11.04 -17.80 -15.21
N TRP A 202 -10.80 -17.74 -13.90
CA TRP A 202 -11.81 -18.03 -12.87
C TRP A 202 -12.97 -17.04 -12.84
N TYR A 203 -12.75 -15.79 -13.24
CA TYR A 203 -13.71 -14.70 -13.13
C TYR A 203 -14.00 -14.00 -14.48
N SER A 204 -13.62 -14.62 -15.60
CA SER A 204 -13.80 -14.02 -16.94
C SER A 204 -15.26 -13.60 -17.24
N GLY A 205 -16.25 -14.28 -16.65
CA GLY A 205 -17.66 -13.89 -16.77
C GLY A 205 -18.09 -12.66 -15.97
N LEU A 206 -17.24 -12.15 -15.07
CA LEU A 206 -17.48 -10.94 -14.28
C LEU A 206 -16.81 -9.70 -14.89
N ASN A 207 -15.90 -9.89 -15.86
CA ASN A 207 -15.20 -8.79 -16.52
C ASN A 207 -16.14 -7.77 -17.16
N ASP A 208 -17.24 -8.21 -17.74
CA ASP A 208 -18.24 -7.32 -18.34
C ASP A 208 -19.02 -6.47 -17.31
N ILE A 209 -19.07 -6.92 -16.06
CA ILE A 209 -19.77 -6.23 -14.97
C ILE A 209 -18.80 -5.34 -14.17
N VAL A 210 -17.54 -5.69 -14.12
CA VAL A 210 -16.52 -5.05 -13.29
C VAL A 210 -15.42 -4.36 -14.09
N SER A 211 -15.58 -4.21 -15.40
CA SER A 211 -14.88 -3.15 -16.15
C SER A 211 -15.28 -1.75 -15.63
N LEU A 212 -15.64 -1.70 -14.35
CA LEU A 212 -15.69 -0.47 -13.60
C LEU A 212 -14.26 0.02 -13.45
N CYS A 213 -13.91 1.02 -14.30
CA CYS A 213 -12.72 1.85 -14.21
C CYS A 213 -12.33 2.22 -12.75
N LEU A 214 -13.24 2.19 -11.80
CA LEU A 214 -13.06 2.46 -10.37
C LEU A 214 -12.11 1.50 -9.64
N LEU A 215 -11.96 0.24 -10.07
CA LEU A 215 -11.01 -0.69 -9.45
C LEU A 215 -9.57 -0.48 -9.95
N TYR A 216 -9.43 0.02 -11.17
CA TYR A 216 -8.14 0.35 -11.75
C TYR A 216 -7.71 1.79 -11.48
N THR A 217 -8.63 2.71 -11.17
CA THR A 217 -8.30 4.10 -10.81
C THR A 217 -7.70 4.25 -9.42
N SER A 218 -7.80 3.24 -8.56
CA SER A 218 -7.03 3.22 -7.31
C SER A 218 -5.56 2.89 -7.54
N ASP A 219 -5.26 2.25 -8.65
CA ASP A 219 -3.91 2.00 -9.17
C ASP A 219 -3.83 2.72 -10.52
N ALA A 220 -3.59 4.02 -10.46
CA ALA A 220 -3.61 4.91 -11.62
C ALA A 220 -2.66 4.47 -12.76
N ALA A 221 -1.90 3.43 -12.57
CA ALA A 221 -0.90 2.91 -13.48
C ALA A 221 -1.40 1.85 -14.46
N ASP A 222 -2.51 1.13 -14.18
CA ASP A 222 -2.93 -0.01 -15.03
C ASP A 222 -3.99 0.34 -16.07
N ASP A 223 -4.31 1.61 -16.25
CA ASP A 223 -5.50 2.04 -16.99
C ASP A 223 -5.32 2.26 -18.50
N SER A 224 -4.38 1.56 -19.14
CA SER A 224 -4.32 1.54 -20.62
C SER A 224 -5.43 0.69 -21.27
N GLN A 225 -6.31 0.05 -20.48
CA GLN A 225 -7.39 -0.81 -20.98
C GLN A 225 -8.81 -0.23 -20.82
N CYS A 226 -8.96 0.97 -20.27
CA CYS A 226 -10.25 1.65 -20.15
C CYS A 226 -10.49 2.71 -21.22
N VAL A 227 -10.08 2.46 -22.49
CA VAL A 227 -10.43 3.29 -23.65
C VAL A 227 -11.31 2.49 -24.58
#